data_5122689b98c46acd6da7e96ff9a5b453
#
_entry.id   5122689b98c46acd6da7e96ff9a5b453
#
_cell.length_a   1.000
_cell.length_b   1.000
_cell.length_c   1.000
_cell.angle_alpha   90.00
_cell.angle_beta   90.00
_cell.angle_gamma   90.00
#
_symmetry.space_group_name_H-M   'P 1'
#
loop_
_entity.id
_entity.type
_entity.pdbx_description
1 polymer ?
#
loop_
_entity_poly.entity_id
_entity_poly.type
_entity_poly.pdbx_seq_one_letter_code
_entity_poly.pdbx_strand_id
1 'polypeptide(L)'
;MILDQGKYFARIHNAVLKNWGASDPRFRQFYNGTALDEVRHSPYINEVPDSLKLYQPLVVISGHFVASASDFFLTKMKETKRATVIGEPSVGGMSEPTFFSLPGNLGALICVKKYVNPNGTQPCETGILPDIEVKRNYREYLQGKDNILEQALKELKRQIR
;
A
#
# COMPACT_ATOMS: atom_id res chain seq x y z
N MET A 1 13.14 11.93 11.99
CA MET A 1 13.29 11.37 10.65
C MET A 1 12.10 11.84 9.81
N ILE A 2 12.35 12.55 8.72
CA ILE A 2 11.31 13.00 7.78
C ILE A 2 11.06 11.82 6.82
N LEU A 3 9.85 11.29 6.81
CA LEU A 3 9.44 10.27 5.85
C LEU A 3 8.90 10.97 4.61
N ASP A 4 9.54 10.78 3.47
CA ASP A 4 8.94 11.15 2.19
C ASP A 4 7.72 10.24 1.95
N GLN A 5 6.56 10.85 1.76
CA GLN A 5 5.30 10.10 1.64
C GLN A 5 4.98 9.68 0.21
N GLY A 6 5.88 9.92 -0.73
CA GLY A 6 5.60 9.66 -2.14
C GLY A 6 4.61 10.66 -2.75
N LYS A 7 4.26 10.44 -3.99
CA LYS A 7 3.37 11.31 -4.76
C LYS A 7 2.08 10.60 -5.11
N TYR A 8 0.96 11.25 -4.80
CA TYR A 8 -0.35 10.80 -5.24
C TYR A 8 -0.78 11.55 -6.50
N PHE A 9 -1.25 10.81 -7.47
CA PHE A 9 -1.84 11.36 -8.68
C PHE A 9 -3.29 10.89 -8.78
N ALA A 10 -4.23 11.84 -8.81
CA ALA A 10 -5.62 11.52 -9.06
C ALA A 10 -5.88 11.60 -10.57
N ARG A 11 -6.30 10.49 -11.17
CA ARG A 11 -6.81 10.45 -12.53
C ARG A 11 -8.25 9.96 -12.48
N ILE A 12 -9.19 10.86 -12.66
CA ILE A 12 -10.58 10.49 -12.79
C ILE A 12 -10.95 10.53 -14.28
N HIS A 13 -11.58 9.48 -14.77
CA HIS A 13 -11.98 9.40 -16.17
C HIS A 13 -13.03 10.47 -16.49
N ASN A 14 -12.87 11.19 -17.62
CA ASN A 14 -13.71 12.32 -18.01
C ASN A 14 -15.23 12.06 -17.96
N ALA A 15 -15.69 10.83 -18.23
CA ALA A 15 -17.11 10.51 -18.18
C ALA A 15 -17.70 10.49 -16.76
N VAL A 16 -16.93 10.03 -15.81
CA VAL A 16 -17.33 9.99 -14.38
C VAL A 16 -17.33 11.40 -13.82
N LEU A 17 -16.34 12.21 -14.16
CA LEU A 17 -16.23 13.61 -13.74
C LEU A 17 -17.30 14.50 -14.31
N LYS A 18 -17.72 14.28 -15.56
CA LYS A 18 -18.85 15.02 -16.14
C LYS A 18 -20.10 14.89 -15.29
N ASN A 19 -20.39 13.72 -14.77
CA ASN A 19 -21.56 13.51 -13.95
C ASN A 19 -21.41 14.02 -12.51
N TRP A 20 -20.22 13.91 -11.93
CA TRP A 20 -19.98 14.33 -10.54
C TRP A 20 -19.55 15.78 -10.40
N GLY A 21 -18.70 16.26 -11.28
CA GLY A 21 -18.26 17.66 -11.26
C GLY A 21 -19.36 18.64 -11.65
N ALA A 22 -20.41 18.20 -12.33
CA ALA A 22 -21.59 19.01 -12.58
C ALA A 22 -22.45 19.23 -11.33
N SER A 23 -22.47 18.24 -10.42
CA SER A 23 -23.34 18.26 -9.24
C SER A 23 -22.60 18.48 -7.92
N ASP A 24 -21.30 18.19 -7.82
CA ASP A 24 -20.52 18.31 -6.60
C ASP A 24 -19.32 19.27 -6.78
N PRO A 25 -19.30 20.43 -6.06
CA PRO A 25 -18.21 21.39 -6.16
C PRO A 25 -16.83 20.84 -5.79
N ARG A 26 -16.75 19.77 -4.97
CA ARG A 26 -15.49 19.15 -4.57
C ARG A 26 -14.77 18.50 -5.73
N PHE A 27 -15.52 18.07 -6.76
CA PHE A 27 -14.98 17.42 -7.95
C PHE A 27 -14.89 18.35 -9.17
N ARG A 28 -15.35 19.61 -9.04
CA ARG A 28 -15.37 20.58 -10.14
C ARG A 28 -13.99 20.86 -10.72
N GLN A 29 -12.95 20.83 -9.90
CA GLN A 29 -11.56 20.99 -10.33
C GLN A 29 -11.10 19.87 -11.30
N PHE A 30 -11.71 18.71 -11.21
CA PHE A 30 -11.41 17.56 -12.07
C PHE A 30 -12.28 17.55 -13.34
N TYR A 31 -13.32 18.36 -13.40
CA TYR A 31 -14.33 18.38 -14.47
C TYR A 31 -13.75 18.74 -15.84
N ASN A 32 -12.79 19.66 -15.87
CA ASN A 32 -12.15 20.16 -17.09
C ASN A 32 -10.72 19.62 -17.27
N GLY A 33 -10.24 18.76 -16.37
CA GLY A 33 -8.86 18.35 -16.33
C GLY A 33 -8.58 17.08 -17.11
N THR A 34 -7.68 17.16 -18.05
CA THR A 34 -6.92 16.01 -18.57
C THR A 34 -5.71 15.71 -17.69
N ALA A 35 -5.45 16.57 -16.71
CA ALA A 35 -4.27 16.52 -15.87
C ALA A 35 -4.47 15.60 -14.65
N LEU A 36 -3.37 14.96 -14.27
CA LEU A 36 -3.23 14.33 -12.97
C LEU A 36 -2.92 15.44 -11.96
N ASP A 37 -3.77 15.62 -10.93
CA ASP A 37 -3.43 16.49 -9.82
C ASP A 37 -2.48 15.76 -8.87
N GLU A 38 -1.33 16.38 -8.63
CA GLU A 38 -0.38 15.90 -7.64
C GLU A 38 -0.89 16.30 -6.24
N VAL A 39 -1.34 15.33 -5.46
CA VAL A 39 -1.66 15.55 -4.06
C VAL A 39 -0.37 15.51 -3.25
N ARG A 40 0.10 16.68 -2.82
CA ARG A 40 1.28 16.78 -1.95
C ARG A 40 0.86 16.60 -0.50
N HIS A 41 1.42 15.60 0.15
CA HIS A 41 1.30 15.46 1.58
C HIS A 41 2.47 16.17 2.28
N SER A 42 2.16 16.83 3.39
CA SER A 42 3.22 17.33 4.28
C SER A 42 4.06 16.16 4.78
N PRO A 43 5.38 16.33 4.91
CA PRO A 43 6.23 15.28 5.45
C PRO A 43 5.77 14.90 6.86
N TYR A 44 5.67 13.61 7.12
CA TYR A 44 5.36 13.13 8.47
C TYR A 44 6.55 13.33 9.39
N ILE A 45 6.34 14.09 10.45
CA ILE A 45 7.33 14.26 11.51
C ILE A 45 6.99 13.29 12.63
N ASN A 46 7.91 12.40 12.95
CA ASN A 46 7.71 11.47 14.06
C ASN A 46 8.06 12.18 15.38
N GLU A 47 7.05 12.60 16.11
CA GLU A 47 7.17 13.27 17.41
C GLU A 47 7.19 12.29 18.60
N VAL A 48 7.13 10.98 18.35
CA VAL A 48 7.20 9.97 19.41
C VAL A 48 8.56 10.06 20.11
N PRO A 49 8.59 10.18 21.44
CA PRO A 49 9.84 10.17 22.20
C PRO A 49 10.67 8.91 21.95
N ASP A 50 11.99 9.04 21.93
CA ASP A 50 12.89 7.92 21.65
C ASP A 50 12.73 6.76 22.64
N SER A 51 12.35 7.06 23.88
CA SER A 51 12.07 6.05 24.91
C SER A 51 10.86 5.15 24.58
N LEU A 52 9.99 5.58 23.70
CA LEU A 52 8.81 4.82 23.25
C LEU A 52 9.02 4.16 21.86
N LYS A 53 10.17 4.36 21.25
CA LYS A 53 10.50 3.75 19.96
C LYS A 53 11.05 2.34 20.15
N LEU A 54 10.56 1.42 19.33
CA LEU A 54 11.06 0.05 19.29
C LEU A 54 12.22 -0.05 18.29
N TYR A 55 13.41 -0.39 18.79
CA TYR A 55 14.64 -0.53 18.00
C TYR A 55 15.04 -1.98 17.73
N GLN A 56 14.35 -2.92 18.38
CA GLN A 56 14.61 -4.35 18.20
C GLN A 56 14.46 -4.78 16.75
N PRO A 57 15.18 -5.82 16.30
CA PRO A 57 14.96 -6.42 14.98
C PRO A 57 13.48 -6.71 14.74
N LEU A 58 13.04 -6.44 13.53
CA LEU A 58 11.64 -6.59 13.14
C LEU A 58 11.56 -7.30 11.78
N VAL A 59 10.75 -8.33 11.74
CA VAL A 59 10.37 -9.02 10.50
C VAL A 59 8.86 -8.85 10.31
N VAL A 60 8.46 -8.52 9.10
CA VAL A 60 7.05 -8.37 8.71
C VAL A 60 6.70 -9.43 7.66
N ILE A 61 5.63 -10.17 7.89
CA ILE A 61 5.12 -11.15 6.93
C ILE A 61 4.15 -10.47 5.97
N SER A 62 4.36 -10.67 4.67
CA SER A 62 3.49 -10.22 3.58
C SER A 62 2.85 -11.39 2.86
N GLY A 63 1.74 -11.13 2.16
CA GLY A 63 1.06 -12.13 1.35
C GLY A 63 0.00 -11.53 0.42
N HIS A 64 -0.59 -12.35 -0.43
CA HIS A 64 -1.53 -11.94 -1.49
C HIS A 64 -2.79 -11.19 -1.03
N PHE A 65 -3.14 -11.25 0.25
CA PHE A 65 -4.31 -10.55 0.79
C PHE A 65 -3.95 -9.24 1.48
N VAL A 66 -2.67 -8.88 1.50
CA VAL A 66 -2.23 -7.58 2.02
C VAL A 66 -2.55 -6.51 0.99
N ALA A 67 -3.33 -5.50 1.40
CA ALA A 67 -3.81 -4.44 0.51
C ALA A 67 -3.96 -3.10 1.23
N SER A 68 -4.04 -2.00 0.47
CA SER A 68 -4.43 -0.66 0.93
C SER A 68 -3.51 -0.11 2.03
N ALA A 69 -4.01 0.19 3.22
CA ALA A 69 -3.22 0.72 4.35
C ALA A 69 -2.05 -0.20 4.72
N SER A 70 -2.21 -1.52 4.55
CA SER A 70 -1.13 -2.48 4.77
C SER A 70 -0.04 -2.41 3.71
N ASP A 71 -0.38 -2.08 2.45
CA ASP A 71 0.63 -1.80 1.41
C ASP A 71 1.46 -0.56 1.77
N PHE A 72 0.81 0.51 2.28
CA PHE A 72 1.51 1.69 2.77
C PHE A 72 2.44 1.35 3.93
N PHE A 73 1.99 0.53 4.87
CA PHE A 73 2.82 0.06 5.96
C PHE A 73 4.05 -0.70 5.46
N LEU A 74 3.87 -1.69 4.57
CA LEU A 74 4.99 -2.42 3.97
C LEU A 74 5.97 -1.50 3.25
N THR A 75 5.45 -0.55 2.46
CA THR A 75 6.27 0.44 1.76
C THR A 75 7.15 1.20 2.75
N LYS A 76 6.56 1.70 3.84
CA LYS A 76 7.32 2.47 4.83
C LYS A 76 8.33 1.62 5.60
N MET A 77 8.00 0.37 5.92
CA MET A 77 8.95 -0.55 6.54
C MET A 77 10.18 -0.79 5.66
N LYS A 78 9.98 -0.93 4.35
CA LYS A 78 11.07 -1.14 3.37
C LYS A 78 11.88 0.14 3.12
N GLU A 79 11.23 1.26 2.84
CA GLU A 79 11.89 2.54 2.56
C GLU A 79 12.78 3.00 3.73
N THR A 80 12.31 2.81 4.95
CA THR A 80 13.06 3.16 6.15
C THR A 80 14.05 2.09 6.60
N LYS A 81 14.05 0.94 5.93
CA LYS A 81 14.82 -0.26 6.34
C LYS A 81 14.55 -0.65 7.80
N ARG A 82 13.31 -0.38 8.28
CA ARG A 82 12.94 -0.66 9.67
C ARG A 82 12.68 -2.13 9.91
N ALA A 83 12.22 -2.84 8.89
CA ALA A 83 11.92 -4.27 8.96
C ALA A 83 12.38 -5.00 7.70
N THR A 84 12.66 -6.28 7.85
CA THR A 84 12.77 -7.21 6.71
C THR A 84 11.39 -7.75 6.39
N VAL A 85 10.93 -7.58 5.15
CA VAL A 85 9.64 -8.10 4.69
C VAL A 85 9.84 -9.47 4.07
N ILE A 86 9.10 -10.47 4.54
CA ILE A 86 9.20 -11.89 4.11
C ILE A 86 7.82 -12.39 3.67
N GLY A 87 7.77 -13.22 2.65
CA GLY A 87 6.55 -13.88 2.18
C GLY A 87 6.28 -13.65 0.71
N GLU A 88 5.03 -13.39 0.36
CA GLU A 88 4.61 -13.19 -1.02
C GLU A 88 4.35 -11.70 -1.30
N PRO A 89 4.37 -11.28 -2.58
CA PRO A 89 3.98 -9.93 -2.97
C PRO A 89 2.57 -9.57 -2.46
N SER A 90 2.37 -8.33 -2.06
CA SER A 90 1.04 -7.82 -1.69
C SER A 90 0.18 -7.55 -2.93
N VAL A 91 -1.07 -7.13 -2.74
CA VAL A 91 -1.97 -6.73 -3.84
C VAL A 91 -1.51 -5.44 -4.52
N GLY A 92 -0.88 -4.51 -3.79
CA GLY A 92 -0.53 -3.19 -4.31
C GLY A 92 -1.71 -2.23 -4.41
N GLY A 93 -2.77 -2.48 -3.67
CA GLY A 93 -4.01 -1.70 -3.72
C GLY A 93 -3.93 -0.33 -3.04
N MET A 94 -2.93 0.47 -3.38
CA MET A 94 -2.66 1.78 -2.76
C MET A 94 -3.45 2.94 -3.40
N SER A 95 -4.40 2.64 -4.26
CA SER A 95 -5.18 3.66 -4.99
C SER A 95 -6.53 3.81 -4.33
N GLU A 96 -6.81 4.93 -3.69
CA GLU A 96 -8.09 5.18 -3.03
C GLU A 96 -9.27 4.84 -3.94
N PRO A 97 -10.09 3.83 -3.57
CA PRO A 97 -11.23 3.45 -4.39
C PRO A 97 -12.41 4.38 -4.14
N THR A 98 -13.19 4.60 -5.19
CA THR A 98 -14.45 5.30 -5.14
C THR A 98 -15.60 4.35 -5.49
N PHE A 99 -16.67 4.43 -4.74
CA PHE A 99 -17.85 3.61 -4.96
C PHE A 99 -18.75 4.22 -6.04
N PHE A 100 -19.22 3.37 -6.95
CA PHE A 100 -20.18 3.70 -8.00
C PHE A 100 -21.39 2.80 -7.88
N SER A 101 -22.59 3.41 -7.86
CA SER A 101 -23.84 2.66 -7.96
C SER A 101 -24.10 2.27 -9.41
N LEU A 102 -24.50 1.03 -9.61
CA LEU A 102 -24.86 0.47 -10.91
C LEU A 102 -26.35 0.06 -10.91
N PRO A 103 -27.00 -0.06 -12.09
CA PRO A 103 -28.36 -0.58 -12.19
C PRO A 103 -28.50 -1.94 -11.52
N GLY A 104 -29.69 -2.23 -10.98
CA GLY A 104 -29.98 -3.52 -10.33
C GLY A 104 -29.44 -3.65 -8.91
N ASN A 105 -29.29 -2.54 -8.19
CA ASN A 105 -28.69 -2.49 -6.83
C ASN A 105 -27.28 -3.08 -6.73
N LEU A 106 -26.56 -3.04 -7.82
CA LEU A 106 -25.15 -3.43 -7.85
C LEU A 106 -24.25 -2.22 -7.52
N GLY A 107 -23.02 -2.49 -7.13
CA GLY A 107 -22.00 -1.48 -6.92
C GLY A 107 -20.67 -1.88 -7.53
N ALA A 108 -19.89 -0.88 -7.91
CA ALA A 108 -18.50 -1.07 -8.31
C ALA A 108 -17.59 -0.21 -7.43
N LEU A 109 -16.43 -0.76 -7.09
CA LEU A 109 -15.38 -0.05 -6.39
C LEU A 109 -14.22 0.12 -7.36
N ILE A 110 -13.93 1.36 -7.75
CA ILE A 110 -12.93 1.66 -8.78
C ILE A 110 -11.87 2.58 -8.18
N CYS A 111 -10.61 2.19 -8.30
CA CYS A 111 -9.49 3.03 -7.88
C CYS A 111 -9.36 4.24 -8.79
N VAL A 112 -9.38 5.43 -8.21
CA VAL A 112 -9.38 6.72 -8.92
C VAL A 112 -8.10 7.51 -8.71
N LYS A 113 -7.21 7.03 -7.84
CA LYS A 113 -5.90 7.65 -7.59
C LYS A 113 -4.78 6.71 -8.00
N LYS A 114 -3.69 7.29 -8.46
CA LYS A 114 -2.44 6.60 -8.74
C LYS A 114 -1.43 6.97 -7.67
N TYR A 115 -0.82 5.97 -7.06
CA TYR A 115 0.28 6.17 -6.14
C TYR A 115 1.62 5.87 -6.81
N VAL A 116 2.58 6.75 -6.61
CA VAL A 116 3.96 6.55 -7.07
C VAL A 116 4.88 6.71 -5.86
N ASN A 117 5.68 5.70 -5.59
CA ASN A 117 6.70 5.74 -4.55
C ASN A 117 7.76 6.82 -4.82
N PRO A 118 8.50 7.29 -3.82
CA PRO A 118 9.60 8.23 -4.02
C PRO A 118 10.64 7.76 -5.03
N ASN A 119 10.85 6.46 -5.15
CA ASN A 119 11.77 5.85 -6.13
C ASN A 119 11.16 5.67 -7.53
N GLY A 120 9.95 6.18 -7.78
CA GLY A 120 9.25 6.11 -9.07
C GLY A 120 8.50 4.81 -9.34
N THR A 121 8.55 3.82 -8.46
CA THR A 121 7.80 2.57 -8.64
C THR A 121 6.30 2.74 -8.39
N GLN A 122 5.49 1.92 -9.04
CA GLN A 122 4.04 1.96 -8.97
C GLN A 122 3.52 0.65 -8.38
N PRO A 123 3.24 0.59 -7.07
CA PRO A 123 2.86 -0.65 -6.40
C PRO A 123 1.57 -1.30 -6.94
N CYS A 124 0.68 -0.51 -7.54
CA CYS A 124 -0.57 -1.02 -8.11
C CYS A 124 -0.38 -1.98 -9.28
N GLU A 125 0.82 -2.05 -9.86
CA GLU A 125 1.12 -2.95 -10.99
C GLU A 125 1.78 -4.26 -10.52
N THR A 126 2.49 -4.23 -9.41
CA THR A 126 3.36 -5.34 -8.98
C THR A 126 3.10 -5.82 -7.55
N GLY A 127 2.33 -5.06 -6.78
CA GLY A 127 2.31 -5.19 -5.32
C GLY A 127 3.62 -4.70 -4.67
N ILE A 128 3.69 -4.80 -3.37
CA ILE A 128 4.92 -4.58 -2.62
C ILE A 128 5.67 -5.90 -2.56
N LEU A 129 6.80 -5.95 -3.26
CA LEU A 129 7.64 -7.14 -3.26
C LEU A 129 8.32 -7.32 -1.91
N PRO A 130 8.35 -8.55 -1.34
CA PRO A 130 9.09 -8.82 -0.11
C PRO A 130 10.62 -8.71 -0.34
N ASP A 131 11.38 -8.59 0.74
CA ASP A 131 12.86 -8.66 0.69
C ASP A 131 13.33 -10.10 0.55
N ILE A 132 12.56 -11.04 1.12
CA ILE A 132 12.77 -12.48 0.99
C ILE A 132 11.46 -13.10 0.53
N GLU A 133 11.41 -13.50 -0.74
CA GLU A 133 10.22 -14.15 -1.28
C GLU A 133 10.12 -15.60 -0.78
N VAL A 134 8.97 -15.93 -0.20
CA VAL A 134 8.62 -17.28 0.25
C VAL A 134 7.19 -17.56 -0.15
N LYS A 135 6.99 -18.50 -1.07
CA LYS A 135 5.65 -18.92 -1.49
C LYS A 135 5.00 -19.80 -0.43
N ARG A 136 3.72 -19.57 -0.17
CA ARG A 136 2.96 -20.39 0.76
C ARG A 136 2.84 -21.83 0.27
N ASN A 137 3.21 -22.78 1.10
CA ASN A 137 2.92 -24.18 0.87
C ASN A 137 1.53 -24.52 1.44
N TYR A 138 0.51 -24.46 0.61
CA TYR A 138 -0.87 -24.68 1.05
C TYR A 138 -1.10 -26.09 1.62
N ARG A 139 -0.39 -27.12 1.13
CA ARG A 139 -0.51 -28.48 1.65
C ARG A 139 -0.03 -28.56 3.09
N GLU A 140 1.12 -27.97 3.38
CA GLU A 140 1.66 -27.92 4.73
C GLU A 140 0.83 -26.99 5.64
N TYR A 141 0.37 -25.85 5.10
CA TYR A 141 -0.48 -24.92 5.84
C TYR A 141 -1.78 -25.55 6.34
N LEU A 142 -2.43 -26.37 5.50
CA LEU A 142 -3.62 -27.13 5.91
C LEU A 142 -3.33 -28.20 6.98
N GLN A 143 -2.07 -28.57 7.17
CA GLN A 143 -1.59 -29.47 8.23
C GLN A 143 -1.09 -28.71 9.47
N GLY A 144 -1.31 -27.38 9.52
CA GLY A 144 -0.90 -26.53 10.64
C GLY A 144 0.55 -26.06 10.60
N LYS A 145 1.25 -26.21 9.47
CA LYS A 145 2.63 -25.74 9.28
C LYS A 145 2.64 -24.47 8.42
N ASP A 146 3.11 -23.37 8.97
CA ASP A 146 3.28 -22.11 8.22
C ASP A 146 4.75 -21.92 7.84
N ASN A 147 5.11 -22.32 6.61
CA ASN A 147 6.47 -22.20 6.09
C ASN A 147 6.95 -20.74 5.96
N ILE A 148 6.04 -19.78 5.80
CA ILE A 148 6.38 -18.34 5.77
C ILE A 148 6.75 -17.88 7.18
N LEU A 149 5.95 -18.24 8.19
CA LEU A 149 6.24 -17.95 9.59
C LEU A 149 7.56 -18.58 10.04
N GLU A 150 7.80 -19.84 9.67
CA GLU A 150 9.06 -20.53 9.99
C GLU A 150 10.27 -19.79 9.41
N GLN A 151 10.19 -19.33 8.16
CA GLN A 151 11.27 -18.57 7.54
C GLN A 151 11.43 -17.19 8.20
N ALA A 152 10.33 -16.53 8.57
CA ALA A 152 10.36 -15.24 9.29
C ALA A 152 11.04 -15.38 10.66
N LEU A 153 10.73 -16.42 11.41
CA LEU A 153 11.37 -16.72 12.70
C LEU A 153 12.86 -17.04 12.55
N LYS A 154 13.24 -17.77 11.49
CA LYS A 154 14.64 -18.05 11.19
C LYS A 154 15.42 -16.77 10.91
N GLU A 155 14.86 -15.88 10.11
CA GLU A 155 15.48 -14.60 9.78
C GLU A 155 15.58 -13.70 11.01
N LEU A 156 14.52 -13.61 11.82
CA LEU A 156 14.55 -12.83 13.06
C LEU A 156 15.64 -13.32 14.02
N LYS A 157 15.77 -14.64 14.20
CA LYS A 157 16.85 -15.23 15.00
C LYS A 157 18.23 -14.90 14.46
N ARG A 158 18.38 -14.77 13.12
CA ARG A 158 19.65 -14.37 12.50
C ARG A 158 20.02 -12.93 12.83
N GLN A 159 19.02 -12.03 12.90
CA GLN A 159 19.22 -10.60 13.18
C GLN A 159 19.51 -10.31 14.65
N ILE A 160 19.17 -11.20 15.57
CA ILE A 160 19.39 -11.03 17.03
C ILE A 160 20.80 -11.50 17.45
N ARG A 161 21.46 -12.33 16.63
CA ARG A 161 22.82 -12.79 16.88
C ARG A 161 23.87 -11.76 16.50
#